data_d1b7c9d2080a759c8634b852faed3de1
#
_entry.id   d1b7c9d2080a759c8634b852faed3de1
#
_cell.length_a   1.000
_cell.length_b   1.000
_cell.length_c   1.000
_cell.angle_alpha   90.00
_cell.angle_beta   90.00
_cell.angle_gamma   90.00
#
_symmetry.space_group_name_H-M   'P 1'
#
loop_
_entity.id
_entity.type
_entity.pdbx_description
1 polymer ?
#
loop_
_entity_poly.entity_id
_entity_poly.type
_entity_poly.pdbx_seq_one_letter_code
_entity_poly.pdbx_strand_id
1 'polypeptide(L)'
;MKLIVAVVQNEDADNVIDALLESDFRATRLASTGGFLRRGNTTVMIGVQDHQVDQVLDLIRTEARARAQQEQTGEVQTAAATVFVLDLEDYQRL
;
A
#
# COMPACT_ATOMS: atom_id res chain seq x y z
N MET A 1 12.79 -5.16 11.87
CA MET A 1 11.69 -4.26 11.48
C MET A 1 11.75 -3.96 10.00
N LYS A 2 10.64 -3.85 9.36
CA LYS A 2 10.56 -3.59 7.92
C LYS A 2 9.71 -2.36 7.64
N LEU A 3 10.07 -1.66 6.58
CA LEU A 3 9.25 -0.59 6.03
C LEU A 3 8.63 -1.09 4.73
N ILE A 4 7.32 -1.03 4.66
CA ILE A 4 6.59 -1.36 3.44
C ILE A 4 6.16 -0.07 2.78
N VAL A 5 6.54 0.10 1.52
CA VAL A 5 6.13 1.24 0.70
C VAL A 5 5.26 0.70 -0.42
N ALA A 6 3.99 1.03 -0.38
CA ALA A 6 3.02 0.52 -1.34
C ALA A 6 2.49 1.67 -2.20
N VAL A 7 2.59 1.50 -3.51
CA VAL A 7 2.01 2.45 -4.47
C VAL A 7 0.74 1.80 -5.02
N VAL A 8 -0.40 2.40 -4.70
CA VAL A 8 -1.71 1.89 -5.09
C VAL A 8 -2.46 2.97 -5.87
N GLN A 9 -3.49 2.57 -6.59
CA GLN A 9 -4.33 3.53 -7.28
C GLN A 9 -5.09 4.38 -6.28
N ASN A 10 -5.34 5.64 -6.61
CA ASN A 10 -6.02 6.56 -5.70
C ASN A 10 -7.35 5.98 -5.19
N GLU A 11 -8.07 5.31 -6.05
CA GLU A 11 -9.37 4.74 -5.72
C GLU A 11 -9.28 3.61 -4.69
N ASP A 12 -8.12 2.98 -4.60
CA ASP A 12 -7.90 1.87 -3.66
C ASP A 12 -7.31 2.34 -2.33
N ALA A 13 -6.74 3.54 -2.30
CA ALA A 13 -5.94 4.00 -1.17
C ALA A 13 -6.72 4.00 0.15
N ASP A 14 -7.96 4.52 0.14
CA ASP A 14 -8.76 4.58 1.36
C ASP A 14 -9.10 3.18 1.87
N ASN A 15 -9.45 2.27 0.98
CA ASN A 15 -9.77 0.90 1.38
C ASN A 15 -8.55 0.18 1.94
N VAL A 16 -7.39 0.38 1.33
CA VAL A 16 -6.14 -0.22 1.83
C VAL A 16 -5.82 0.32 3.22
N ILE A 17 -5.89 1.63 3.39
CA ILE A 17 -5.59 2.26 4.68
C ILE A 17 -6.57 1.79 5.75
N ASP A 18 -7.87 1.74 5.44
CA ASP A 18 -8.88 1.28 6.37
C ASP A 18 -8.65 -0.17 6.79
N ALA A 19 -8.30 -1.04 5.83
CA ALA A 19 -8.02 -2.44 6.14
C ALA A 19 -6.81 -2.58 7.05
N LEU A 20 -5.77 -1.78 6.82
CA LEU A 20 -4.58 -1.79 7.67
C LEU A 20 -4.91 -1.30 9.09
N LEU A 21 -5.69 -0.24 9.20
CA LEU A 21 -6.09 0.28 10.51
C LEU A 21 -6.96 -0.71 11.29
N GLU A 22 -7.85 -1.42 10.61
CA GLU A 22 -8.67 -2.45 11.24
C GLU A 22 -7.85 -3.58 11.83
N SER A 23 -6.67 -3.82 11.28
CA SER A 23 -5.73 -4.85 11.76
C SER A 23 -4.64 -4.27 12.66
N ASP A 24 -4.84 -3.06 13.17
CA ASP A 24 -3.93 -2.36 14.08
C ASP A 24 -2.58 -1.99 13.46
N PHE A 25 -2.52 -1.87 12.15
CA PHE A 25 -1.34 -1.34 11.47
C PHE A 25 -1.53 0.15 11.23
N ARG A 26 -0.46 0.90 11.40
CA ARG A 26 -0.45 2.31 11.08
C ARG A 26 0.10 2.54 9.68
N ALA A 27 -0.65 3.23 8.88
CA ALA A 27 -0.27 3.55 7.52
C ALA A 27 -0.21 5.07 7.37
N THR A 28 0.85 5.56 6.74
CA THR A 28 1.01 6.97 6.43
C THR A 28 0.87 7.17 4.94
N ARG A 29 -0.05 8.05 4.56
CA ARG A 29 -0.23 8.42 3.17
C ARG A 29 0.74 9.54 2.83
N LEU A 30 1.52 9.36 1.78
CA LEU A 30 2.44 10.38 1.32
C LEU A 30 1.74 11.27 0.29
N ALA A 31 1.92 12.59 0.46
CA ALA A 31 1.40 13.53 -0.50
C ALA A 31 2.17 13.40 -1.81
N SER A 32 1.45 13.32 -2.92
CA SER A 32 2.06 13.25 -4.23
C SER A 32 2.29 14.66 -4.74
N THR A 33 3.36 15.31 -4.26
CA THR A 33 3.73 16.62 -4.78
C THR A 33 5.00 16.48 -5.61
N GLY A 34 4.99 17.00 -6.81
CA GLY A 34 6.18 17.18 -7.59
C GLY A 34 6.65 15.99 -8.43
N GLY A 35 5.85 15.50 -9.30
CA GLY A 35 6.30 14.69 -10.46
C GLY A 35 6.95 13.35 -10.16
N PHE A 36 7.18 13.03 -8.91
CA PHE A 36 7.85 11.78 -8.53
C PHE A 36 6.90 10.59 -8.60
N LEU A 37 5.64 10.80 -8.31
CA LEU A 37 4.62 9.75 -8.32
C LEU A 37 3.71 9.96 -9.52
N ARG A 38 3.32 8.86 -10.15
CA ARG A 38 2.41 8.93 -11.28
C ARG A 38 1.08 9.50 -10.83
N ARG A 39 0.50 10.33 -11.67
CA ARG A 39 -0.84 10.82 -11.49
C ARG A 39 -1.80 9.65 -11.33
N GLY A 40 -2.68 9.74 -10.34
CA GLY A 40 -3.66 8.69 -10.10
C GLY A 40 -3.24 7.66 -9.09
N ASN A 41 -2.02 7.74 -8.57
CA ASN A 41 -1.52 6.79 -7.57
C ASN A 41 -1.27 7.47 -6.24
N THR A 42 -1.41 6.69 -5.18
CA THR A 42 -1.11 7.12 -3.81
C THR A 42 -0.05 6.21 -3.22
N THR A 43 0.91 6.78 -2.52
CA THR A 43 1.92 6.01 -1.82
C THR A 43 1.58 5.92 -0.34
N VAL A 44 1.64 4.72 0.20
CA VAL A 44 1.35 4.44 1.60
C VAL A 44 2.58 3.78 2.22
N MET A 45 3.00 4.26 3.40
CA MET A 45 4.12 3.69 4.13
C MET A 45 3.65 3.04 5.41
N ILE A 46 4.14 1.84 5.68
CA ILE A 46 3.76 1.07 6.87
C ILE A 46 5.03 0.50 7.49
N GLY A 47 5.28 0.81 8.77
CA GLY A 47 6.35 0.17 9.53
C GLY A 47 5.82 -1.05 10.26
N VAL A 48 6.46 -2.21 10.10
CA VAL A 48 5.98 -3.46 10.69
C VAL A 48 7.14 -4.31 11.21
N GLN A 49 6.81 -5.27 12.05
CA GLN A 49 7.76 -6.29 12.46
C GLN A 49 7.92 -7.32 11.34
N ASP A 50 9.06 -8.02 11.36
CA ASP A 50 9.37 -8.96 10.28
C ASP A 50 8.27 -10.01 10.09
N HIS A 51 7.68 -10.50 11.19
CA HIS A 51 6.65 -11.53 11.11
C HIS A 51 5.30 -11.01 10.62
N GLN A 52 5.13 -9.70 10.49
CA GLN A 52 3.87 -9.09 10.04
C GLN A 52 3.86 -8.75 8.55
N VAL A 53 4.99 -8.89 7.87
CA VAL A 53 5.12 -8.47 6.47
C VAL A 53 4.10 -9.18 5.59
N ASP A 54 4.02 -10.50 5.71
CA ASP A 54 3.11 -11.29 4.85
C ASP A 54 1.66 -10.89 5.07
N GLN A 55 1.26 -10.62 6.31
CA GLN A 55 -0.09 -10.19 6.61
C GLN A 55 -0.42 -8.86 5.93
N VAL A 56 0.50 -7.91 6.01
CA VAL A 56 0.30 -6.59 5.39
C VAL A 56 0.23 -6.71 3.88
N LEU A 57 1.12 -7.50 3.28
CA LEU A 57 1.10 -7.72 1.83
C LEU A 57 -0.22 -8.35 1.37
N ASP A 58 -0.74 -9.30 2.14
CA ASP A 58 -2.02 -9.93 1.81
C ASP A 58 -3.18 -8.95 1.91
N LEU A 59 -3.19 -8.08 2.92
CA LEU A 59 -4.22 -7.05 3.04
C LEU A 59 -4.22 -6.12 1.83
N ILE A 60 -3.04 -5.64 1.45
CA ILE A 60 -2.91 -4.75 0.30
C ILE A 60 -3.37 -5.43 -0.97
N ARG A 61 -2.92 -6.67 -1.17
CA ARG A 61 -3.26 -7.44 -2.37
C ARG A 61 -4.76 -7.68 -2.48
N THR A 62 -5.39 -8.02 -1.36
CA THR A 62 -6.82 -8.32 -1.34
C THR A 62 -7.64 -7.10 -1.72
N GLU A 63 -7.35 -5.94 -1.12
CA GLU A 63 -8.10 -4.73 -1.40
C GLU A 63 -7.90 -4.24 -2.83
N ALA A 64 -6.66 -4.27 -3.32
CA ALA A 64 -6.38 -3.82 -4.67
C ALA A 64 -6.97 -4.77 -5.71
N ARG A 65 -6.95 -6.08 -5.45
CA ARG A 65 -7.53 -7.07 -6.38
C ARG A 65 -9.04 -6.99 -6.46
N ALA A 66 -9.69 -6.78 -5.33
CA ALA A 66 -11.16 -6.70 -5.31
C ALA A 66 -11.63 -5.63 -6.28
N ARG A 67 -10.97 -4.47 -6.29
CA ARG A 67 -11.31 -3.41 -7.22
C ARG A 67 -10.96 -3.75 -8.66
N ALA A 68 -9.77 -4.31 -8.88
CA ALA A 68 -9.31 -4.67 -10.22
C ALA A 68 -10.27 -5.66 -10.89
N GLN A 69 -10.83 -6.60 -10.12
CA GLN A 69 -11.80 -7.55 -10.63
C GLN A 69 -13.12 -6.89 -10.97
N GLN A 70 -13.54 -5.91 -10.19
CA GLN A 70 -14.79 -5.18 -10.45
C GLN A 70 -14.72 -4.31 -11.69
N GLU A 71 -13.54 -3.80 -12.00
CA GLU A 71 -13.35 -2.89 -13.12
C GLU A 71 -12.74 -3.56 -14.33
N GLN A 72 -12.68 -4.85 -14.35
CA GLN A 72 -12.06 -5.56 -15.46
C GLN A 72 -12.82 -5.31 -16.74
N THR A 73 -12.24 -4.48 -17.58
CA THR A 73 -12.78 -4.14 -18.88
C THR A 73 -11.96 -4.73 -20.01
N GLY A 74 -11.56 -5.99 -19.88
CA GLY A 74 -10.84 -6.68 -20.94
C GLY A 74 -9.32 -6.60 -20.80
N GLU A 75 -8.62 -6.08 -21.76
CA GLU A 75 -7.24 -6.43 -22.02
C GLU A 75 -6.16 -5.67 -21.24
N VAL A 76 -6.50 -4.64 -20.48
CA VAL A 76 -5.48 -3.85 -19.81
C VAL A 76 -5.17 -4.46 -18.46
N GLN A 77 -4.01 -5.09 -18.36
CA GLN A 77 -3.52 -5.58 -17.09
C GLN A 77 -2.60 -4.54 -16.48
N THR A 78 -3.13 -3.77 -15.57
CA THR A 78 -2.31 -2.90 -14.74
C THR A 78 -2.06 -3.61 -13.42
N ALA A 79 -0.84 -3.48 -12.89
CA ALA A 79 -0.55 -3.98 -11.56
C ALA A 79 -1.49 -3.28 -10.57
N ALA A 80 -2.15 -4.07 -9.72
CA ALA A 80 -3.05 -3.53 -8.72
C ALA A 80 -2.28 -2.69 -7.69
N ALA A 81 -1.05 -3.10 -7.38
CA ALA A 81 -0.20 -2.38 -6.44
C ALA A 81 1.26 -2.72 -6.73
N THR A 82 2.13 -1.77 -6.45
CA THR A 82 3.58 -2.00 -6.45
C THR A 82 4.07 -1.83 -5.02
N VAL A 83 4.77 -2.82 -4.50
CA VAL A 83 5.17 -2.82 -3.10
C VAL A 83 6.67 -3.04 -2.98
N PHE A 84 7.30 -2.20 -2.17
CA PHE A 84 8.70 -2.34 -1.80
C PHE A 84 8.79 -2.68 -0.32
N VAL A 85 9.66 -3.62 0.03
CA VAL A 85 9.90 -3.99 1.42
C VAL A 85 11.36 -3.70 1.72
N LEU A 86 11.61 -2.82 2.70
CA LEU A 86 12.92 -2.34 3.04
C LEU A 86 13.24 -2.68 4.49
N ASP A 87 14.51 -2.96 4.77
CA ASP A 87 14.95 -3.15 6.15
C ASP A 87 15.01 -1.81 6.86
N LEU A 88 14.57 -1.79 8.12
CA LEU A 88 14.69 -0.65 9.00
C LEU A 88 15.56 -1.03 10.19
N GLU A 89 16.61 -0.27 10.43
CA GLU A 89 17.44 -0.49 11.61
C GLU A 89 16.84 0.15 12.86
N ASP A 90 16.21 1.30 12.68
CA ASP A 90 15.66 2.06 13.79
C ASP A 90 14.41 2.79 13.38
N TYR A 91 13.55 3.04 14.36
CA TYR A 91 12.28 3.71 14.15
C TYR A 91 11.99 4.55 15.40
N GLN A 92 11.87 5.85 15.21
CA GLN A 92 11.55 6.75 16.30
C GLN A 92 10.29 7.52 16.01
N ARG A 93 9.42 7.59 17.01
CA ARG A 93 8.21 8.39 16.98
C ARG A 93 8.43 9.59 17.88
N LEU A 94 8.59 10.72 17.24
CA LEU A 94 8.83 11.96 17.97
C LEU A 94 7.53 12.68 18.32
#